data_fd93e7f23fcb563bd7db9d0f71228b6b
#
_entry.id   fd93e7f23fcb563bd7db9d0f71228b6b
#
_cell.length_a   1.000
_cell.length_b   1.000
_cell.length_c   1.000
_cell.angle_alpha   90.00
_cell.angle_beta   90.00
_cell.angle_gamma   90.00
#
_symmetry.space_group_name_H-M   'P 1'
#
loop_
_entity.id
_entity.type
_entity.pdbx_description
1 polymer ?
#
loop_
_entity_poly.entity_id
_entity_poly.type
_entity_poly.pdbx_seq_one_letter_code
_entity_poly.pdbx_strand_id
1 'polypeptide(L)'
;MIYVHDQKHTKKGETKMQNTDFLKARFGIEIEMTGVTRNKAAKVVAEVLRGSIKRENDYYDTYKVTAADGRVWKLMYDGSIYTQKKVNDEKVAATKEYSVELVSPILTYKEDIETLQEIVRKLRKAGAFSEKQNCTGIHIHLDGADHTPRSIRNFINIIYSRNDLLYESLQIERERMRYCKKMDADLVERINKKKPTTMKQIEDIWYEGYGSNRERHYHESRYHFLNLHSFFNGTGTVELRGFNGTMHAGVIRSNIVLALALNHQALTQKSASSKKPQVENPKFAMRTWLNRRGFIGEEFKNCREHLIKHLQGSAAWRFQRAA
;
A
#
# COMPACT_ATOMS: atom_id res chain seq x y z
N MET A 1 -10.24 28.18 64.47
CA MET A 1 -9.06 27.91 63.65
C MET A 1 -9.32 26.54 62.97
N ILE A 2 -9.87 26.59 61.79
CA ILE A 2 -10.32 25.37 61.06
C ILE A 2 -9.32 25.15 59.92
N TYR A 3 -8.60 24.05 59.97
CA TYR A 3 -7.69 23.61 58.89
C TYR A 3 -8.52 22.95 57.79
N VAL A 4 -8.50 23.54 56.61
CA VAL A 4 -9.04 22.96 55.38
C VAL A 4 -7.95 22.11 54.73
N HIS A 5 -8.18 20.81 54.62
CA HIS A 5 -7.30 19.86 53.93
C HIS A 5 -7.58 19.94 52.43
N ASP A 6 -6.61 20.45 51.71
CA ASP A 6 -6.61 20.51 50.25
C ASP A 6 -6.25 19.12 49.69
N GLN A 7 -7.25 18.38 49.23
CA GLN A 7 -7.03 17.10 48.53
C GLN A 7 -6.69 17.38 47.07
N LYS A 8 -5.41 17.29 46.74
CA LYS A 8 -4.95 17.22 45.35
C LYS A 8 -5.45 15.93 44.70
N HIS A 9 -6.49 16.03 43.89
CA HIS A 9 -6.88 14.95 42.95
C HIS A 9 -5.80 14.79 41.90
N THR A 10 -4.97 13.76 42.04
CA THR A 10 -4.15 13.22 40.98
C THR A 10 -5.08 12.57 39.93
N LYS A 11 -5.32 13.26 38.83
CA LYS A 11 -5.93 12.66 37.65
C LYS A 11 -5.04 11.50 37.16
N LYS A 12 -5.44 10.26 37.45
CA LYS A 12 -4.91 9.07 36.78
C LYS A 12 -5.06 9.27 35.26
N GLY A 13 -3.93 9.25 34.55
CA GLY A 13 -3.91 9.35 33.10
C GLY A 13 -4.69 8.17 32.49
N GLU A 14 -5.85 8.44 31.95
CA GLU A 14 -6.53 7.53 31.04
C GLU A 14 -5.61 7.31 29.84
N THR A 15 -5.03 6.14 29.75
CA THR A 15 -4.31 5.69 28.55
C THR A 15 -5.34 5.65 27.43
N LYS A 16 -5.34 6.67 26.57
CA LYS A 16 -6.21 6.74 25.40
C LYS A 16 -5.99 5.45 24.62
N MET A 17 -6.97 4.55 24.62
CA MET A 17 -6.93 3.31 23.84
C MET A 17 -6.53 3.66 22.41
N GLN A 18 -5.51 2.99 21.90
CA GLN A 18 -5.07 3.14 20.51
C GLN A 18 -6.24 2.79 19.58
N ASN A 19 -6.61 3.74 18.74
CA ASN A 19 -7.57 3.43 17.68
C ASN A 19 -6.86 2.63 16.59
N THR A 20 -6.95 1.30 16.66
CA THR A 20 -6.41 0.35 15.69
C THR A 20 -7.48 -0.20 14.74
N ASP A 21 -8.67 0.40 14.71
CA ASP A 21 -9.79 -0.07 13.88
C ASP A 21 -9.43 -0.17 12.40
N PHE A 22 -8.48 0.63 11.92
CA PHE A 22 -8.00 0.55 10.54
C PHE A 22 -7.36 -0.80 10.19
N LEU A 23 -6.86 -1.56 11.18
CA LEU A 23 -6.27 -2.88 10.97
C LEU A 23 -7.32 -3.99 10.75
N LYS A 24 -8.60 -3.70 10.98
CA LYS A 24 -9.69 -4.66 10.78
C LYS A 24 -10.09 -4.81 9.32
N ALA A 25 -9.72 -3.85 8.47
CA ALA A 25 -10.07 -3.89 7.05
C ALA A 25 -9.37 -5.05 6.35
N ARG A 26 -10.10 -5.69 5.43
CA ARG A 26 -9.59 -6.74 4.55
C ARG A 26 -8.74 -6.11 3.46
N PHE A 27 -7.69 -6.84 3.05
CA PHE A 27 -6.82 -6.42 1.96
C PHE A 27 -6.33 -7.61 1.13
N GLY A 28 -5.90 -7.37 -0.08
CA GLY A 28 -5.08 -8.25 -0.89
C GLY A 28 -3.75 -7.57 -1.20
N ILE A 29 -2.74 -8.36 -1.57
CA ILE A 29 -1.43 -7.82 -1.96
C ILE A 29 -0.87 -8.57 -3.14
N GLU A 30 -0.29 -7.82 -4.07
CA GLU A 30 0.55 -8.31 -5.17
C GLU A 30 1.99 -7.86 -4.90
N ILE A 31 2.94 -8.80 -5.01
CA ILE A 31 4.36 -8.54 -4.80
C ILE A 31 5.14 -9.03 -6.01
N GLU A 32 5.68 -8.09 -6.77
CA GLU A 32 6.49 -8.37 -7.95
C GLU A 32 7.95 -8.61 -7.58
N MET A 33 8.57 -9.64 -8.15
CA MET A 33 9.95 -10.01 -7.86
C MET A 33 10.61 -10.74 -9.02
N THR A 34 11.94 -10.85 -8.95
CA THR A 34 12.79 -11.70 -9.80
C THR A 34 13.79 -12.47 -8.96
N GLY A 35 14.79 -13.11 -9.56
CA GLY A 35 15.83 -13.86 -8.86
C GLY A 35 15.49 -15.34 -8.56
N VAL A 36 14.21 -15.68 -8.61
CA VAL A 36 13.69 -17.04 -8.47
C VAL A 36 12.74 -17.34 -9.60
N THR A 37 12.58 -18.61 -9.98
CA THR A 37 11.53 -19.01 -10.93
C THR A 37 10.18 -19.12 -10.23
N ARG A 38 9.06 -18.98 -10.98
CA ARG A 38 7.70 -19.17 -10.44
C ARG A 38 7.53 -20.50 -9.73
N ASN A 39 8.06 -21.60 -10.32
CA ASN A 39 8.04 -22.93 -9.70
C ASN A 39 8.75 -22.95 -8.34
N LYS A 40 9.98 -22.39 -8.27
CA LYS A 40 10.73 -22.32 -7.01
C LYS A 40 10.00 -21.47 -5.97
N ALA A 41 9.47 -20.32 -6.38
CA ALA A 41 8.67 -19.46 -5.51
C ALA A 41 7.41 -20.18 -5.01
N ALA A 42 6.70 -20.92 -5.87
CA ALA A 42 5.53 -21.71 -5.45
C ALA A 42 5.88 -22.77 -4.40
N LYS A 43 7.02 -23.46 -4.55
CA LYS A 43 7.48 -24.43 -3.54
C LYS A 43 7.77 -23.78 -2.18
N VAL A 44 8.40 -22.60 -2.20
CA VAL A 44 8.69 -21.84 -0.96
C VAL A 44 7.37 -21.39 -0.29
N VAL A 45 6.41 -20.90 -1.06
CA VAL A 45 5.11 -20.48 -0.50
C VAL A 45 4.34 -21.67 0.04
N ALA A 46 4.32 -22.80 -0.69
CA ALA A 46 3.67 -24.03 -0.24
C ALA A 46 4.27 -24.60 1.04
N GLU A 47 5.60 -24.54 1.21
CA GLU A 47 6.27 -24.94 2.45
C GLU A 47 5.77 -24.13 3.64
N VAL A 48 5.73 -22.80 3.53
CA VAL A 48 5.25 -21.92 4.62
C VAL A 48 3.77 -22.18 4.93
N LEU A 49 2.95 -22.35 3.91
CA LEU A 49 1.51 -22.52 4.03
C LEU A 49 1.08 -23.97 4.30
N ARG A 50 2.02 -24.92 4.32
CA ARG A 50 1.74 -26.37 4.38
C ARG A 50 0.72 -26.76 3.33
N GLY A 51 0.86 -26.19 2.13
CA GLY A 51 -0.13 -26.26 1.08
C GLY A 51 0.28 -27.17 -0.08
N SER A 52 -0.64 -27.36 -1.03
CA SER A 52 -0.43 -28.08 -2.28
C SER A 52 -0.25 -27.11 -3.43
N ILE A 53 0.49 -27.56 -4.48
CA ILE A 53 0.76 -26.76 -5.66
C ILE A 53 0.04 -27.37 -6.86
N LYS A 54 -0.67 -26.53 -7.63
CA LYS A 54 -1.21 -26.86 -8.94
C LYS A 54 -0.73 -25.83 -9.95
N ARG A 55 -0.13 -26.27 -11.05
CA ARG A 55 0.21 -25.42 -12.19
C ARG A 55 -0.98 -25.37 -13.14
N GLU A 56 -1.38 -24.16 -13.54
CA GLU A 56 -2.43 -23.93 -14.54
C GLU A 56 -1.78 -23.80 -15.94
N ASN A 57 -2.50 -24.22 -16.96
CA ASN A 57 -2.10 -24.03 -18.36
C ASN A 57 -2.77 -22.75 -18.90
N ASP A 58 -2.39 -21.61 -18.35
CA ASP A 58 -2.90 -20.30 -18.75
C ASP A 58 -1.79 -19.41 -19.34
N TYR A 59 -2.17 -18.26 -19.89
CA TYR A 59 -1.23 -17.27 -20.45
C TYR A 59 -0.17 -16.80 -19.45
N TYR A 60 -0.54 -16.75 -18.17
CA TYR A 60 0.32 -16.25 -17.09
C TYR A 60 1.19 -17.33 -16.47
N ASP A 61 1.14 -18.58 -16.95
CA ASP A 61 1.89 -19.73 -16.40
C ASP A 61 1.75 -19.77 -14.87
N THR A 62 0.51 -19.74 -14.40
CA THR A 62 0.15 -19.57 -12.99
C THR A 62 0.39 -20.84 -12.18
N TYR A 63 1.04 -20.68 -11.04
CA TYR A 63 1.12 -21.69 -9.99
C TYR A 63 0.16 -21.30 -8.86
N LYS A 64 -0.86 -22.10 -8.61
CA LYS A 64 -1.76 -21.97 -7.47
C LYS A 64 -1.22 -22.74 -6.29
N VAL A 65 -1.12 -22.11 -5.16
CA VAL A 65 -0.78 -22.74 -3.88
C VAL A 65 -2.00 -22.68 -3.00
N THR A 66 -2.62 -23.83 -2.77
CA THR A 66 -3.75 -23.97 -1.85
C THR A 66 -3.21 -24.22 -0.45
N ALA A 67 -3.40 -23.27 0.47
CA ALA A 67 -2.96 -23.34 1.85
C ALA A 67 -3.78 -24.36 2.65
N ALA A 68 -3.30 -24.74 3.83
CA ALA A 68 -3.99 -25.68 4.72
C ALA A 68 -5.39 -25.20 5.15
N ASP A 69 -5.62 -23.87 5.15
CA ASP A 69 -6.93 -23.25 5.44
C ASP A 69 -7.84 -23.14 4.20
N GLY A 70 -7.42 -23.68 3.07
CA GLY A 70 -8.16 -23.67 1.80
C GLY A 70 -8.00 -22.39 0.96
N ARG A 71 -7.38 -21.34 1.48
CA ARG A 71 -7.13 -20.09 0.70
C ARG A 71 -6.07 -20.33 -0.37
N VAL A 72 -6.23 -19.66 -1.52
CA VAL A 72 -5.37 -19.86 -2.70
C VAL A 72 -4.50 -18.64 -2.94
N TRP A 73 -3.20 -18.87 -2.93
CA TRP A 73 -2.18 -17.93 -3.37
C TRP A 73 -1.78 -18.25 -4.81
N LYS A 74 -1.42 -17.23 -5.59
CA LYS A 74 -1.00 -17.41 -6.96
C LYS A 74 0.40 -16.84 -7.18
N LEU A 75 1.19 -17.52 -7.99
CA LEU A 75 2.45 -17.01 -8.50
C LEU A 75 2.36 -17.03 -10.03
N MET A 76 2.40 -15.87 -10.64
CA MET A 76 2.09 -15.70 -12.04
C MET A 76 3.11 -14.81 -12.75
N TYR A 77 3.10 -14.89 -14.09
CA TYR A 77 3.94 -14.07 -14.95
C TYR A 77 3.40 -12.64 -15.02
N ASP A 78 4.28 -11.65 -14.85
CA ASP A 78 4.03 -10.27 -15.22
C ASP A 78 5.07 -9.79 -16.24
N GLY A 79 4.58 -9.31 -17.39
CA GLY A 79 5.43 -8.87 -18.51
C GLY A 79 6.15 -7.55 -18.28
N SER A 80 5.82 -6.80 -17.21
CA SER A 80 6.48 -5.53 -16.88
C SER A 80 7.81 -5.71 -16.16
N ILE A 81 8.06 -6.90 -15.59
CA ILE A 81 9.25 -7.20 -14.79
C ILE A 81 10.47 -7.44 -15.67
N TYR A 82 11.53 -6.65 -15.48
CA TYR A 82 12.84 -6.94 -16.05
C TYR A 82 13.53 -8.05 -15.26
N THR A 83 13.53 -9.24 -15.88
CA THR A 83 13.96 -10.47 -15.20
C THR A 83 15.46 -10.58 -15.08
N GLN A 84 15.93 -10.94 -13.90
CA GLN A 84 17.32 -11.23 -13.58
C GLN A 84 17.44 -12.45 -12.67
N LYS A 85 18.64 -13.06 -12.65
CA LYS A 85 19.07 -14.08 -11.69
C LYS A 85 20.47 -13.80 -11.21
N LYS A 86 20.86 -14.37 -10.08
CA LYS A 86 22.25 -14.34 -9.60
C LYS A 86 23.02 -15.54 -10.12
N VAL A 87 24.21 -15.29 -10.66
CA VAL A 87 25.21 -16.29 -11.03
C VAL A 87 26.54 -15.81 -10.46
N ASN A 88 27.17 -16.55 -9.57
CA ASN A 88 28.41 -16.16 -8.87
C ASN A 88 28.31 -14.75 -8.24
N ASP A 89 27.18 -14.48 -7.53
CA ASP A 89 26.82 -13.19 -6.93
C ASP A 89 26.57 -12.02 -7.92
N GLU A 90 26.81 -12.19 -9.20
CA GLU A 90 26.48 -11.20 -10.22
C GLU A 90 25.04 -11.35 -10.69
N LYS A 91 24.38 -10.22 -10.98
CA LYS A 91 23.03 -10.21 -11.53
C LYS A 91 23.09 -10.17 -13.05
N VAL A 92 22.60 -11.23 -13.67
CA VAL A 92 22.51 -11.37 -15.12
C VAL A 92 21.07 -11.43 -15.59
N ALA A 93 20.82 -11.08 -16.85
CA ALA A 93 19.51 -11.22 -17.46
C ALA A 93 19.02 -12.68 -17.38
N ALA A 94 17.72 -12.86 -17.20
CA ALA A 94 17.11 -14.17 -17.05
C ALA A 94 15.90 -14.36 -17.99
N THR A 95 15.45 -15.59 -18.14
CA THR A 95 14.25 -15.93 -18.90
C THR A 95 12.98 -15.46 -18.21
N LYS A 96 11.86 -15.44 -18.94
CA LYS A 96 10.53 -15.07 -18.41
C LYS A 96 10.05 -15.89 -17.20
N GLU A 97 10.64 -17.05 -16.96
CA GLU A 97 10.35 -17.87 -15.78
C GLU A 97 10.72 -17.19 -14.46
N TYR A 98 11.66 -16.22 -14.50
CA TYR A 98 12.10 -15.40 -13.37
C TYR A 98 11.25 -14.14 -13.17
N SER A 99 10.23 -13.93 -13.99
CA SER A 99 9.18 -12.95 -13.71
C SER A 99 8.17 -13.59 -12.77
N VAL A 100 8.04 -13.05 -11.56
CA VAL A 100 7.17 -13.60 -10.53
C VAL A 100 6.36 -12.49 -9.89
N GLU A 101 5.05 -12.59 -9.99
CA GLU A 101 4.10 -11.84 -9.22
C GLU A 101 3.42 -12.79 -8.22
N LEU A 102 3.59 -12.54 -6.93
CA LEU A 102 2.88 -13.23 -5.86
C LEU A 102 1.59 -12.50 -5.56
N VAL A 103 0.45 -13.15 -5.80
CA VAL A 103 -0.88 -12.62 -5.53
C VAL A 103 -1.48 -13.35 -4.34
N SER A 104 -1.82 -12.61 -3.28
CA SER A 104 -2.44 -13.17 -2.08
C SER A 104 -3.94 -13.43 -2.26
N PRO A 105 -4.56 -14.30 -1.46
CA PRO A 105 -5.99 -14.26 -1.21
C PRO A 105 -6.36 -12.99 -0.41
N ILE A 106 -7.64 -12.86 -0.03
CA ILE A 106 -8.07 -11.84 0.93
C ILE A 106 -7.45 -12.14 2.29
N LEU A 107 -6.79 -11.13 2.86
CA LEU A 107 -6.06 -11.19 4.12
C LEU A 107 -6.65 -10.20 5.13
N THR A 108 -6.36 -10.46 6.41
CA THR A 108 -6.53 -9.52 7.52
C THR A 108 -5.19 -9.27 8.20
N TYR A 109 -4.99 -8.08 8.72
CA TYR A 109 -3.70 -7.75 9.33
C TYR A 109 -3.41 -8.65 10.53
N LYS A 110 -4.39 -8.81 11.41
CA LYS A 110 -4.18 -9.54 12.69
C LYS A 110 -3.84 -11.02 12.48
N GLU A 111 -4.46 -11.65 11.52
CA GLU A 111 -4.35 -13.11 11.31
C GLU A 111 -3.20 -13.46 10.38
N ASP A 112 -2.91 -12.60 9.39
CA ASP A 112 -2.10 -12.99 8.26
C ASP A 112 -0.74 -12.29 8.15
N ILE A 113 -0.51 -11.19 8.90
CA ILE A 113 0.69 -10.38 8.69
C ILE A 113 1.99 -11.16 8.96
N GLU A 114 2.01 -12.00 9.99
CA GLU A 114 3.20 -12.79 10.33
C GLU A 114 3.50 -13.85 9.27
N THR A 115 2.45 -14.54 8.77
CA THR A 115 2.57 -15.52 7.69
C THR A 115 3.06 -14.86 6.39
N LEU A 116 2.51 -13.71 6.01
CA LEU A 116 2.95 -12.95 4.85
C LEU A 116 4.42 -12.53 4.99
N GLN A 117 4.82 -12.04 6.16
CA GLN A 117 6.22 -11.67 6.42
C GLN A 117 7.17 -12.87 6.37
N GLU A 118 6.73 -14.05 6.82
CA GLU A 118 7.49 -15.28 6.73
C GLU A 118 7.68 -15.70 5.26
N ILE A 119 6.61 -15.70 4.46
CA ILE A 119 6.68 -15.96 3.01
C ILE A 119 7.72 -15.05 2.36
N VAL A 120 7.68 -13.75 2.61
CA VAL A 120 8.62 -12.78 2.04
C VAL A 120 10.07 -13.08 2.46
N ARG A 121 10.31 -13.37 3.75
CA ARG A 121 11.65 -13.71 4.25
C ARG A 121 12.19 -14.99 3.60
N LYS A 122 11.36 -16.01 3.46
CA LYS A 122 11.73 -17.30 2.84
C LYS A 122 11.99 -17.12 1.34
N LEU A 123 11.16 -16.37 0.61
CA LEU A 123 11.38 -16.04 -0.79
C LEU A 123 12.71 -15.28 -0.98
N ARG A 124 13.00 -14.28 -0.14
CA ARG A 124 14.27 -13.56 -0.16
C ARG A 124 15.45 -14.50 0.11
N LYS A 125 15.34 -15.40 1.09
CA LYS A 125 16.37 -16.42 1.38
C LYS A 125 16.56 -17.39 0.23
N ALA A 126 15.50 -17.69 -0.52
CA ALA A 126 15.56 -18.54 -1.72
C ALA A 126 16.20 -17.83 -2.93
N GLY A 127 16.51 -16.53 -2.83
CA GLY A 127 17.16 -15.74 -3.85
C GLY A 127 16.27 -14.73 -4.59
N ALA A 128 15.00 -14.57 -4.15
CA ALA A 128 14.13 -13.54 -4.72
C ALA A 128 14.63 -12.13 -4.34
N PHE A 129 14.56 -11.21 -5.30
CA PHE A 129 14.86 -9.80 -5.08
C PHE A 129 13.97 -8.91 -5.96
N SER A 130 13.87 -7.64 -5.54
CA SER A 130 13.19 -6.57 -6.26
C SER A 130 14.06 -5.33 -6.13
N GLU A 131 14.46 -4.77 -7.26
CA GLU A 131 15.32 -3.59 -7.33
C GLU A 131 14.81 -2.63 -8.38
N LYS A 132 15.30 -1.41 -8.33
CA LYS A 132 14.89 -0.32 -9.21
C LYS A 132 14.90 -0.70 -10.70
N GLN A 133 15.99 -1.34 -11.16
CA GLN A 133 16.13 -1.76 -12.55
C GLN A 133 15.16 -2.88 -12.97
N ASN A 134 14.56 -3.59 -12.01
CA ASN A 134 13.59 -4.64 -12.32
C ASN A 134 12.19 -4.09 -12.60
N CYS A 135 11.95 -2.80 -12.36
CA CYS A 135 10.67 -2.11 -12.54
C CYS A 135 9.52 -2.70 -11.71
N THR A 136 9.86 -3.41 -10.63
CA THR A 136 8.91 -4.12 -9.76
C THR A 136 8.16 -3.19 -8.83
N GLY A 137 6.94 -3.56 -8.47
CA GLY A 137 6.08 -2.87 -7.54
C GLY A 137 5.44 -3.77 -6.50
N ILE A 138 4.72 -3.13 -5.59
CA ILE A 138 3.79 -3.75 -4.68
C ILE A 138 2.45 -3.05 -4.84
N HIS A 139 1.38 -3.82 -5.05
CA HIS A 139 0.03 -3.32 -5.15
C HIS A 139 -0.78 -3.82 -3.95
N ILE A 140 -1.53 -2.93 -3.32
CA ILE A 140 -2.35 -3.26 -2.17
C ILE A 140 -3.80 -2.95 -2.51
N HIS A 141 -4.62 -4.00 -2.51
CA HIS A 141 -6.04 -3.95 -2.79
C HIS A 141 -6.81 -3.86 -1.47
N LEU A 142 -7.64 -2.84 -1.35
CA LEU A 142 -8.45 -2.57 -0.17
C LEU A 142 -9.91 -2.88 -0.50
N ASP A 143 -10.63 -3.49 0.41
CA ASP A 143 -12.04 -3.81 0.22
C ASP A 143 -12.84 -2.54 -0.12
N GLY A 144 -13.53 -2.56 -1.25
CA GLY A 144 -14.30 -1.43 -1.76
C GLY A 144 -15.75 -1.38 -1.27
N ALA A 145 -16.26 -2.46 -0.64
CA ALA A 145 -17.68 -2.63 -0.34
C ALA A 145 -18.27 -1.52 0.53
N ASP A 146 -17.51 -0.98 1.49
CA ASP A 146 -17.97 0.05 2.41
C ASP A 146 -17.81 1.48 1.87
N HIS A 147 -17.24 1.64 0.67
CA HIS A 147 -17.04 2.96 0.11
C HIS A 147 -18.34 3.58 -0.42
N THR A 148 -18.52 4.85 -0.08
CA THR A 148 -19.57 5.73 -0.57
C THR A 148 -18.99 6.80 -1.50
N PRO A 149 -19.79 7.52 -2.29
CA PRO A 149 -19.29 8.64 -3.10
C PRO A 149 -18.49 9.66 -2.28
N ARG A 150 -18.91 9.91 -1.05
CA ARG A 150 -18.19 10.79 -0.11
C ARG A 150 -16.82 10.23 0.24
N SER A 151 -16.73 8.96 0.61
CA SER A 151 -15.46 8.37 1.03
C SER A 151 -14.47 8.21 -0.14
N ILE A 152 -14.92 7.91 -1.35
CA ILE A 152 -14.06 7.91 -2.55
C ILE A 152 -13.55 9.33 -2.84
N ARG A 153 -14.41 10.36 -2.77
CA ARG A 153 -13.95 11.75 -2.89
C ARG A 153 -12.94 12.12 -1.81
N ASN A 154 -13.18 11.68 -0.57
CA ASN A 154 -12.21 11.86 0.52
C ASN A 154 -10.88 11.18 0.18
N PHE A 155 -10.88 9.95 -0.32
CA PHE A 155 -9.67 9.23 -0.66
C PHE A 155 -8.84 9.96 -1.71
N ILE A 156 -9.49 10.40 -2.80
CA ILE A 156 -8.86 11.21 -3.86
C ILE A 156 -8.22 12.47 -3.25
N ASN A 157 -8.95 13.21 -2.41
CA ASN A 157 -8.46 14.43 -1.78
C ASN A 157 -7.30 14.18 -0.81
N ILE A 158 -7.37 13.09 -0.02
CA ILE A 158 -6.29 12.69 0.91
C ILE A 158 -5.01 12.41 0.13
N ILE A 159 -5.08 11.57 -0.91
CA ILE A 159 -3.91 11.22 -1.73
C ILE A 159 -3.37 12.46 -2.42
N TYR A 160 -4.21 13.27 -3.05
CA TYR A 160 -3.76 14.48 -3.75
C TYR A 160 -3.08 15.48 -2.81
N SER A 161 -3.71 15.77 -1.66
CA SER A 161 -3.14 16.73 -0.70
C SER A 161 -1.81 16.25 -0.09
N ARG A 162 -1.51 14.96 -0.16
CA ARG A 162 -0.29 14.33 0.37
C ARG A 162 0.64 13.80 -0.71
N ASN A 163 0.33 13.98 -1.99
CA ASN A 163 1.12 13.43 -3.09
C ASN A 163 2.63 13.62 -2.89
N ASP A 164 3.07 14.85 -2.65
CA ASP A 164 4.50 15.16 -2.59
C ASP A 164 5.17 14.48 -1.38
N LEU A 165 4.53 14.55 -0.22
CA LEU A 165 5.02 13.92 1.01
C LEU A 165 5.05 12.38 0.91
N LEU A 166 4.03 11.75 0.31
CA LEU A 166 3.99 10.30 0.11
C LEU A 166 5.07 9.85 -0.86
N TYR A 167 5.25 10.54 -2.00
CA TYR A 167 6.25 10.18 -3.01
C TYR A 167 7.68 10.31 -2.47
N GLU A 168 7.95 11.36 -1.69
CA GLU A 168 9.23 11.53 -1.01
C GLU A 168 9.45 10.47 0.08
N SER A 169 8.45 10.23 0.93
CA SER A 169 8.51 9.23 2.00
C SER A 169 8.75 7.81 1.49
N LEU A 170 8.03 7.42 0.45
CA LEU A 170 8.12 6.09 -0.17
C LEU A 170 9.26 5.95 -1.18
N GLN A 171 9.97 7.06 -1.48
CA GLN A 171 11.05 7.09 -2.48
C GLN A 171 10.61 6.49 -3.82
N ILE A 172 9.39 6.88 -4.29
CA ILE A 172 8.83 6.28 -5.51
C ILE A 172 9.79 6.51 -6.68
N GLU A 173 10.21 5.41 -7.29
CA GLU A 173 11.20 5.39 -8.34
C GLU A 173 10.69 6.04 -9.63
N ARG A 174 11.56 6.80 -10.31
CA ARG A 174 11.21 7.53 -11.53
C ARG A 174 10.70 6.60 -12.62
N GLU A 175 11.30 5.43 -12.74
CA GLU A 175 10.97 4.40 -13.73
C GLU A 175 9.54 3.86 -13.54
N ARG A 176 9.05 3.89 -12.30
CA ARG A 176 7.69 3.47 -11.95
C ARG A 176 6.63 4.55 -12.12
N MET A 177 7.02 5.83 -12.29
CA MET A 177 6.06 6.95 -12.41
C MET A 177 5.06 6.77 -13.55
N ARG A 178 5.40 6.00 -14.60
CA ARG A 178 4.45 5.66 -15.68
C ARG A 178 3.31 4.74 -15.22
N TYR A 179 3.52 3.95 -14.16
CA TYR A 179 2.56 2.98 -13.61
C TYR A 179 1.85 3.48 -12.34
N CYS A 180 2.37 4.53 -11.70
CA CYS A 180 1.82 5.08 -10.47
C CYS A 180 1.96 6.61 -10.43
N LYS A 181 1.37 7.29 -11.42
CA LYS A 181 1.35 8.76 -11.52
C LYS A 181 0.71 9.38 -10.27
N LYS A 182 1.12 10.60 -9.94
CA LYS A 182 0.44 11.41 -8.94
C LYS A 182 -1.02 11.63 -9.35
N MET A 183 -1.89 11.82 -8.36
CA MET A 183 -3.28 12.16 -8.61
C MET A 183 -3.38 13.47 -9.38
N ASP A 184 -4.20 13.47 -10.43
CA ASP A 184 -4.37 14.58 -11.35
C ASP A 184 -5.10 15.76 -10.69
N ALA A 185 -4.60 16.98 -10.88
CA ALA A 185 -5.21 18.21 -10.36
C ALA A 185 -6.59 18.48 -10.97
N ASP A 186 -6.74 18.24 -12.28
CA ASP A 186 -7.99 18.47 -12.99
C ASP A 186 -9.09 17.51 -12.54
N LEU A 187 -8.73 16.23 -12.30
CA LEU A 187 -9.66 15.26 -11.70
C LEU A 187 -10.13 15.74 -10.32
N VAL A 188 -9.18 16.19 -9.48
CA VAL A 188 -9.49 16.67 -8.12
C VAL A 188 -10.35 17.93 -8.14
N GLU A 189 -10.11 18.85 -9.07
CA GLU A 189 -10.96 20.03 -9.27
C GLU A 189 -12.38 19.62 -9.69
N ARG A 190 -12.51 18.77 -10.73
CA ARG A 190 -13.82 18.30 -11.22
C ARG A 190 -14.63 17.61 -10.13
N ILE A 191 -14.02 16.70 -9.36
CA ILE A 191 -14.75 15.94 -8.32
C ILE A 191 -15.20 16.84 -7.17
N ASN A 192 -14.40 17.85 -6.80
CA ASN A 192 -14.76 18.80 -5.75
C ASN A 192 -15.77 19.86 -6.19
N LYS A 193 -15.76 20.24 -7.46
CA LYS A 193 -16.73 21.16 -8.06
C LYS A 193 -18.11 20.49 -8.25
N LYS A 194 -18.11 19.27 -8.83
CA LYS A 194 -19.35 18.52 -9.13
C LYS A 194 -19.98 17.89 -7.89
N LYS A 195 -19.20 17.60 -6.83
CA LYS A 195 -19.64 16.99 -5.55
C LYS A 195 -20.59 15.79 -5.77
N PRO A 196 -20.12 14.72 -6.45
CA PRO A 196 -20.96 13.60 -6.82
C PRO A 196 -21.59 12.93 -5.60
N THR A 197 -22.85 12.50 -5.76
CA THR A 197 -23.66 11.85 -4.73
C THR A 197 -23.93 10.37 -5.02
N THR A 198 -23.60 9.91 -6.24
CA THR A 198 -23.72 8.51 -6.65
C THR A 198 -22.37 7.96 -7.12
N MET A 199 -22.19 6.63 -7.02
CA MET A 199 -20.97 5.98 -7.53
C MET A 199 -20.84 6.13 -9.04
N LYS A 200 -21.95 6.11 -9.78
CA LYS A 200 -21.95 6.33 -11.22
C LYS A 200 -21.40 7.71 -11.61
N GLN A 201 -21.75 8.74 -10.86
CA GLN A 201 -21.18 10.08 -11.06
C GLN A 201 -19.67 10.13 -10.76
N ILE A 202 -19.20 9.40 -9.74
CA ILE A 202 -17.77 9.27 -9.46
C ILE A 202 -17.06 8.58 -10.63
N GLU A 203 -17.61 7.47 -11.09
CA GLU A 203 -17.08 6.71 -12.23
C GLU A 203 -16.97 7.59 -13.49
N ASP A 204 -18.04 8.34 -13.81
CA ASP A 204 -18.06 9.22 -14.98
C ASP A 204 -16.98 10.32 -14.89
N ILE A 205 -16.79 10.90 -13.70
CA ILE A 205 -15.73 11.89 -13.46
C ILE A 205 -14.34 11.24 -13.55
N TRP A 206 -14.18 10.01 -13.04
CA TRP A 206 -12.90 9.27 -13.08
C TRP A 206 -12.43 9.04 -14.51
N TYR A 207 -13.35 8.65 -15.40
CA TYR A 207 -13.03 8.35 -16.80
C TYR A 207 -13.13 9.57 -17.73
N GLU A 208 -13.55 10.74 -17.22
CA GLU A 208 -13.65 11.95 -18.01
C GLU A 208 -12.25 12.37 -18.53
N GLY A 209 -12.13 12.50 -19.84
CA GLY A 209 -10.87 12.82 -20.51
C GLY A 209 -10.12 11.60 -21.07
N TYR A 210 -10.56 10.38 -20.77
CA TYR A 210 -10.03 9.18 -21.40
C TYR A 210 -10.90 8.74 -22.58
N GLY A 211 -10.30 8.63 -23.77
CA GLY A 211 -11.00 8.21 -25.00
C GLY A 211 -11.18 6.71 -25.17
N SER A 212 -10.66 5.90 -24.25
CA SER A 212 -10.67 4.43 -24.36
C SER A 212 -11.92 3.79 -23.73
N ASN A 213 -12.24 2.56 -24.15
CA ASN A 213 -13.31 1.77 -23.53
C ASN A 213 -13.00 1.52 -22.05
N ARG A 214 -13.94 1.92 -21.16
CA ARG A 214 -13.85 1.79 -19.71
C ARG A 214 -13.71 0.33 -19.23
N GLU A 215 -14.21 -0.62 -20.00
CA GLU A 215 -14.15 -2.06 -19.65
C GLU A 215 -12.79 -2.69 -19.98
N ARG A 216 -11.89 -1.97 -20.65
CA ARG A 216 -10.59 -2.50 -21.04
C ARG A 216 -9.75 -2.81 -19.80
N HIS A 217 -9.28 -4.05 -19.65
CA HIS A 217 -8.49 -4.52 -18.50
C HIS A 217 -7.26 -3.63 -18.20
N TYR A 218 -6.51 -3.22 -19.22
CA TYR A 218 -5.36 -2.31 -19.08
C TYR A 218 -5.73 -0.86 -19.43
N HIS A 219 -6.82 -0.35 -18.84
CA HIS A 219 -7.24 1.03 -19.06
C HIS A 219 -6.23 2.03 -18.49
N GLU A 220 -5.96 3.14 -19.19
CA GLU A 220 -4.93 4.12 -18.82
C GLU A 220 -5.14 4.77 -17.45
N SER A 221 -6.40 4.92 -17.03
CA SER A 221 -6.74 5.50 -15.72
C SER A 221 -6.23 4.71 -14.52
N ARG A 222 -5.85 3.43 -14.71
CA ARG A 222 -5.30 2.60 -13.63
C ARG A 222 -3.89 3.02 -13.18
N TYR A 223 -3.16 3.76 -14.02
CA TYR A 223 -1.75 4.06 -13.80
C TYR A 223 -1.53 5.28 -12.90
N HIS A 224 -2.24 5.33 -11.78
CA HIS A 224 -2.07 6.30 -10.70
C HIS A 224 -1.71 5.61 -9.39
N PHE A 225 -1.17 6.36 -8.42
CA PHE A 225 -0.92 5.86 -7.07
C PHE A 225 -2.19 5.23 -6.47
N LEU A 226 -3.32 5.94 -6.57
CA LEU A 226 -4.66 5.44 -6.26
C LEU A 226 -5.33 5.03 -7.56
N ASN A 227 -5.60 3.75 -7.73
CA ASN A 227 -6.30 3.19 -8.86
C ASN A 227 -7.75 2.86 -8.48
N LEU A 228 -8.70 3.56 -9.12
CA LEU A 228 -10.13 3.28 -8.99
C LEU A 228 -10.70 2.50 -10.19
N HIS A 229 -9.90 2.23 -11.24
CA HIS A 229 -10.35 1.35 -12.30
C HIS A 229 -10.61 -0.07 -11.80
N SER A 230 -9.76 -0.56 -10.87
CA SER A 230 -9.98 -1.82 -10.15
C SER A 230 -11.30 -1.83 -9.37
N PHE A 231 -11.73 -0.68 -8.86
CA PHE A 231 -12.98 -0.53 -8.13
C PHE A 231 -14.20 -0.56 -9.05
N PHE A 232 -14.17 0.15 -10.19
CA PHE A 232 -15.33 0.28 -11.08
C PHE A 232 -15.47 -0.91 -12.06
N ASN A 233 -14.36 -1.37 -12.63
CA ASN A 233 -14.35 -2.35 -13.73
C ASN A 233 -13.41 -3.55 -13.47
N GLY A 234 -13.07 -3.82 -12.22
CA GLY A 234 -12.21 -4.94 -11.85
C GLY A 234 -12.80 -5.75 -10.70
N THR A 235 -12.00 -5.95 -9.68
CA THR A 235 -12.32 -6.79 -8.51
C THR A 235 -13.21 -6.09 -7.46
N GLY A 236 -13.64 -4.84 -7.69
CA GLY A 236 -14.38 -4.04 -6.71
C GLY A 236 -13.50 -3.50 -5.57
N THR A 237 -12.18 -3.51 -5.74
CA THR A 237 -11.22 -3.05 -4.73
C THR A 237 -10.65 -1.69 -5.07
N VAL A 238 -10.37 -0.87 -4.05
CA VAL A 238 -9.55 0.32 -4.19
C VAL A 238 -8.09 -0.11 -4.11
N GLU A 239 -7.33 0.13 -5.19
CA GLU A 239 -5.94 -0.32 -5.29
C GLU A 239 -4.96 0.84 -5.08
N LEU A 240 -3.93 0.61 -4.26
CA LEU A 240 -2.78 1.50 -4.11
C LEU A 240 -1.56 0.88 -4.79
N ARG A 241 -1.05 1.54 -5.84
CA ARG A 241 0.03 1.06 -6.72
C ARG A 241 1.38 1.74 -6.50
N GLY A 242 1.46 2.70 -5.58
CA GLY A 242 2.61 3.59 -5.42
C GLY A 242 3.77 3.02 -4.60
N PHE A 243 3.81 1.73 -4.30
CA PHE A 243 4.88 1.14 -3.50
C PHE A 243 5.93 0.50 -4.40
N ASN A 244 7.21 0.84 -4.21
CA ASN A 244 8.31 0.17 -4.89
C ASN A 244 8.38 -1.30 -4.52
N GLY A 245 8.86 -2.13 -5.44
CA GLY A 245 9.15 -3.54 -5.17
C GLY A 245 10.23 -3.68 -4.12
N THR A 246 10.03 -4.60 -3.19
CA THR A 246 11.00 -4.93 -2.14
C THR A 246 10.74 -6.32 -1.58
N MET A 247 11.81 -7.01 -1.18
CA MET A 247 11.74 -8.24 -0.39
C MET A 247 12.09 -8.00 1.09
N HIS A 248 11.89 -6.77 1.57
CA HIS A 248 12.05 -6.44 2.99
C HIS A 248 10.70 -6.52 3.72
N ALA A 249 10.46 -7.60 4.45
CA ALA A 249 9.19 -7.89 5.13
C ALA A 249 8.67 -6.75 6.03
N GLY A 250 9.56 -6.00 6.70
CA GLY A 250 9.19 -4.85 7.52
C GLY A 250 8.71 -3.65 6.71
N VAL A 251 9.27 -3.40 5.52
CA VAL A 251 8.81 -2.35 4.60
C VAL A 251 7.45 -2.73 4.03
N ILE A 252 7.26 -3.98 3.61
CA ILE A 252 5.96 -4.48 3.12
C ILE A 252 4.88 -4.30 4.20
N ARG A 253 5.16 -4.70 5.44
CA ARG A 253 4.26 -4.44 6.57
C ARG A 253 3.93 -2.95 6.72
N SER A 254 4.92 -2.07 6.59
CA SER A 254 4.71 -0.61 6.71
C SER A 254 3.81 -0.08 5.61
N ASN A 255 3.96 -0.58 4.38
CA ASN A 255 3.12 -0.22 3.24
C ASN A 255 1.67 -0.66 3.46
N ILE A 256 1.45 -1.90 3.96
CA ILE A 256 0.12 -2.42 4.28
C ILE A 256 -0.54 -1.55 5.36
N VAL A 257 0.15 -1.29 6.46
CA VAL A 257 -0.37 -0.46 7.56
C VAL A 257 -0.72 0.95 7.07
N LEU A 258 0.11 1.54 6.20
CA LEU A 258 -0.17 2.84 5.57
C LEU A 258 -1.42 2.79 4.68
N ALA A 259 -1.55 1.75 3.85
CA ALA A 259 -2.71 1.56 2.97
C ALA A 259 -4.01 1.43 3.77
N LEU A 260 -4.02 0.59 4.81
CA LEU A 260 -5.16 0.41 5.70
C LEU A 260 -5.54 1.71 6.43
N ALA A 261 -4.56 2.49 6.89
CA ALA A 261 -4.80 3.76 7.56
C ALA A 261 -5.35 4.85 6.62
N LEU A 262 -4.88 4.89 5.37
CA LEU A 262 -5.41 5.77 4.32
C LEU A 262 -6.87 5.44 4.00
N ASN A 263 -7.18 4.15 3.84
CA ASN A 263 -8.52 3.64 3.61
C ASN A 263 -9.47 4.02 4.75
N HIS A 264 -9.07 3.72 5.98
CA HIS A 264 -9.85 4.06 7.17
C HIS A 264 -10.11 5.57 7.29
N GLN A 265 -9.09 6.39 7.00
CA GLN A 265 -9.26 7.84 6.97
C GLN A 265 -10.31 8.27 5.94
N ALA A 266 -10.27 7.69 4.74
CA ALA A 266 -11.22 8.00 3.68
C ALA A 266 -12.66 7.64 4.08
N LEU A 267 -12.86 6.48 4.69
CA LEU A 267 -14.15 5.98 5.14
C LEU A 267 -14.74 6.78 6.29
N THR A 268 -13.93 7.10 7.30
CA THR A 268 -14.41 7.66 8.58
C THR A 268 -14.43 9.19 8.62
N GLN A 269 -13.59 9.85 7.84
CA GLN A 269 -13.51 11.31 7.84
C GLN A 269 -14.76 11.95 7.21
N LYS A 270 -15.36 12.92 7.89
CA LYS A 270 -16.57 13.63 7.42
C LYS A 270 -16.31 14.32 6.07
N SER A 271 -15.16 14.98 5.95
CA SER A 271 -14.70 15.59 4.69
C SER A 271 -13.18 15.70 4.67
N ALA A 272 -12.56 15.53 3.50
CA ALA A 272 -11.14 15.72 3.29
C ALA A 272 -10.89 16.89 2.33
N SER A 273 -9.96 17.77 2.70
CA SER A 273 -9.53 18.88 1.86
C SER A 273 -8.48 18.41 0.85
N SER A 274 -8.57 18.88 -0.38
CA SER A 274 -7.54 18.70 -1.41
C SER A 274 -6.39 19.72 -1.29
N LYS A 275 -6.50 20.72 -0.39
CA LYS A 275 -5.45 21.74 -0.23
C LYS A 275 -4.16 21.09 0.25
N LYS A 276 -3.08 21.29 -0.52
CA LYS A 276 -1.74 20.85 -0.13
C LYS A 276 -1.24 21.66 1.06
N PRO A 277 -0.80 21.03 2.17
CA PRO A 277 -0.22 21.76 3.29
C PRO A 277 1.14 22.35 2.91
N GLN A 278 1.43 23.52 3.45
CA GLN A 278 2.80 24.04 3.45
C GLN A 278 3.62 23.23 4.47
N VAL A 279 4.68 22.59 4.00
CA VAL A 279 5.49 21.67 4.81
C VAL A 279 6.94 22.13 4.80
N GLU A 280 7.40 22.75 5.88
CA GLU A 280 8.81 23.16 6.05
C GLU A 280 9.69 22.00 6.52
N ASN A 281 9.13 21.10 7.33
CA ASN A 281 9.79 19.92 7.85
C ASN A 281 8.99 18.66 7.49
N PRO A 282 9.31 18.00 6.37
CA PRO A 282 8.60 16.82 5.89
C PRO A 282 8.60 15.67 6.89
N LYS A 283 9.73 15.44 7.58
CA LYS A 283 9.85 14.35 8.57
C LYS A 283 8.92 14.55 9.76
N PHE A 284 8.86 15.76 10.31
CA PHE A 284 7.93 16.09 11.38
C PHE A 284 6.47 16.00 10.92
N ALA A 285 6.18 16.54 9.74
CA ALA A 285 4.84 16.52 9.18
C ALA A 285 4.33 15.10 8.97
N MET A 286 5.16 14.22 8.40
CA MET A 286 4.82 12.82 8.18
C MET A 286 4.63 12.08 9.51
N ARG A 287 5.57 12.19 10.46
CA ARG A 287 5.44 11.58 11.78
C ARG A 287 4.15 12.02 12.49
N THR A 288 3.85 13.33 12.48
CA THR A 288 2.65 13.87 13.11
C THR A 288 1.38 13.34 12.46
N TRP A 289 1.38 13.23 11.12
CA TRP A 289 0.25 12.70 10.39
C TRP A 289 0.06 11.21 10.68
N LEU A 290 1.11 10.40 10.67
CA LEU A 290 1.07 8.98 11.02
C LEU A 290 0.53 8.77 12.45
N ASN A 291 1.02 9.52 13.44
CA ASN A 291 0.53 9.43 14.81
C ASN A 291 -0.97 9.73 14.93
N ARG A 292 -1.47 10.72 14.18
CA ARG A 292 -2.91 11.03 14.11
C ARG A 292 -3.73 9.93 13.43
N ARG A 293 -3.10 9.03 12.70
CA ARG A 293 -3.72 7.86 12.03
C ARG A 293 -3.58 6.56 12.84
N GLY A 294 -3.11 6.63 14.07
CA GLY A 294 -3.01 5.47 14.95
C GLY A 294 -1.65 4.77 14.95
N PHE A 295 -0.65 5.30 14.25
CA PHE A 295 0.72 4.73 14.28
C PHE A 295 1.42 5.10 15.60
N ILE A 296 0.91 4.65 16.74
CA ILE A 296 1.42 4.95 18.07
C ILE A 296 1.89 3.65 18.73
N GLY A 297 2.84 3.74 19.67
CA GLY A 297 3.34 2.59 20.42
C GLY A 297 4.45 1.81 19.70
N GLU A 298 4.93 0.76 20.36
CA GLU A 298 6.05 -0.08 19.89
C GLU A 298 5.68 -0.90 18.65
N GLU A 299 4.43 -1.36 18.55
CA GLU A 299 3.96 -2.12 17.39
C GLU A 299 4.22 -1.40 16.06
N PHE A 300 4.00 -0.08 16.03
CA PHE A 300 4.18 0.71 14.81
C PHE A 300 5.50 1.46 14.74
N LYS A 301 6.43 1.25 15.68
CA LYS A 301 7.71 1.94 15.69
C LYS A 301 8.48 1.76 14.39
N ASN A 302 8.69 0.51 13.98
CA ASN A 302 9.38 0.20 12.73
C ASN A 302 8.62 0.72 11.51
N CYS A 303 7.28 0.68 11.52
CA CYS A 303 6.49 1.25 10.43
C CYS A 303 6.72 2.77 10.31
N ARG A 304 6.70 3.51 11.43
CA ARG A 304 7.03 4.93 11.43
C ARG A 304 8.44 5.19 10.90
N GLU A 305 9.43 4.44 11.38
CA GLU A 305 10.82 4.58 10.94
C GLU A 305 10.97 4.37 9.44
N HIS A 306 10.41 3.30 8.90
CA HIS A 306 10.44 3.06 7.45
C HIS A 306 9.80 4.19 6.63
N LEU A 307 8.70 4.77 7.12
CA LEU A 307 7.97 5.82 6.41
C LEU A 307 8.57 7.23 6.56
N ILE A 308 9.46 7.47 7.53
CA ILE A 308 10.05 8.81 7.73
C ILE A 308 11.56 8.89 7.48
N LYS A 309 12.26 7.75 7.36
CA LYS A 309 13.73 7.72 7.31
C LYS A 309 14.34 8.53 6.17
N HIS A 310 13.66 8.59 5.04
CA HIS A 310 14.14 9.28 3.82
C HIS A 310 13.75 10.77 3.75
N LEU A 311 12.86 11.21 4.64
CA LEU A 311 12.41 12.59 4.68
C LEU A 311 13.42 13.50 5.35
N GLN A 312 13.56 14.72 4.83
CA GLN A 312 14.43 15.73 5.38
C GLN A 312 13.88 16.32 6.68
N GLY A 313 14.76 16.85 7.52
CA GLY A 313 14.42 17.55 8.76
C GLY A 313 14.44 16.66 10.00
N SER A 314 13.89 17.18 11.10
CA SER A 314 13.82 16.53 12.40
C SER A 314 12.45 15.89 12.63
N ALA A 315 12.42 14.67 13.16
CA ALA A 315 11.17 14.07 13.59
C ALA A 315 10.61 14.69 14.88
N ALA A 316 11.44 15.34 15.68
CA ALA A 316 11.08 15.88 17.00
C ALA A 316 10.54 17.32 16.94
N TRP A 317 11.07 18.14 16.04
CA TRP A 317 10.82 19.58 16.03
C TRP A 317 10.18 20.02 14.71
N ARG A 318 9.15 20.89 14.82
CA ARG A 318 8.47 21.46 13.65
C ARG A 318 9.36 22.45 12.90
N PHE A 319 10.05 23.29 13.62
CA PHE A 319 10.99 24.29 13.08
C PHE A 319 12.41 23.88 13.43
N GLN A 320 13.36 24.15 12.54
CA GLN A 320 14.77 24.04 12.90
C GLN A 320 15.05 25.05 14.03
N ARG A 321 15.64 24.58 15.14
CA ARG A 321 16.22 25.52 16.09
C ARG A 321 17.33 26.24 15.37
N ALA A 322 17.31 27.58 15.40
CA ALA A 322 18.48 28.35 15.04
C ALA A 322 19.66 27.86 15.90
N ALA A 323 20.77 27.52 15.24
CA ALA A 323 21.99 27.08 15.89
C ALA A 323 22.59 28.22 16.71
#